data_8df19bead25389064ac86a62973b9626
#
_entry.id   8df19bead25389064ac86a62973b9626
#
_cell.length_a   1.000
_cell.length_b   1.000
_cell.length_c   1.000
_cell.angle_alpha   90.00
_cell.angle_beta   90.00
_cell.angle_gamma   90.00
#
_symmetry.space_group_name_H-M   'P 1'
#
loop_
_entity.id
_entity.type
_entity.pdbx_description
1 polymer ?
#
loop_
_entity_poly.entity_id
_entity_poly.type
_entity_poly.pdbx_seq_one_letter_code
_entity_poly.pdbx_strand_id
1 'polypeptide(L)'
;WAIPLPEDLDPTSAGPLLCGGITVFDPILKHQIQAIHHVGVIGIGGLGHIAIKLLKAWGCEITAFTSNLDKTDELKAMGADHVVNSRDPAAIKKLRGKFDLLLSTVNVTLDWQAYLATLAPNGTVHMLGLPLEPMQISAGSLIGGAKSVTGSPTGSPAALRQLLKFAARKNIAPQIELFPMSDINTAIERLHSGKA
;
A
#
# COMPACT_ATOMS: atom_id res chain seq x y z
N TRP A 1 2.52 10.77 -21.45
CA TRP A 1 3.09 10.39 -20.16
C TRP A 1 4.50 10.97 -19.93
N ALA A 2 4.95 11.93 -20.72
CA ALA A 2 6.16 12.69 -20.41
C ALA A 2 5.82 13.71 -19.29
N ILE A 3 6.34 13.47 -18.09
CA ILE A 3 6.07 14.30 -16.91
C ILE A 3 7.41 14.76 -16.36
N PRO A 4 7.65 16.08 -16.26
CA PRO A 4 8.88 16.60 -15.68
C PRO A 4 8.97 16.26 -14.20
N LEU A 5 10.14 15.85 -13.73
CA LEU A 5 10.41 15.67 -12.32
C LEU A 5 10.58 17.03 -11.64
N PRO A 6 10.07 17.22 -10.42
CA PRO A 6 10.42 18.36 -9.58
C PRO A 6 11.95 18.43 -9.34
N GLU A 7 12.52 19.63 -9.32
CA GLU A 7 13.97 19.83 -9.11
C GLU A 7 14.46 19.28 -7.77
N ASP A 8 13.59 19.33 -6.74
CA ASP A 8 13.89 18.83 -5.39
C ASP A 8 13.71 17.31 -5.24
N LEU A 9 13.37 16.58 -6.31
CA LEU A 9 13.19 15.12 -6.26
C LEU A 9 14.42 14.44 -6.87
N ASP A 10 15.06 13.56 -6.07
CA ASP A 10 16.18 12.76 -6.55
C ASP A 10 15.77 11.85 -7.71
N PRO A 11 16.34 12.03 -8.91
CA PRO A 11 16.00 11.23 -10.08
C PRO A 11 16.25 9.74 -9.90
N THR A 12 17.22 9.35 -9.06
CA THR A 12 17.57 7.94 -8.84
C THR A 12 16.45 7.20 -8.10
N SER A 13 15.72 7.90 -7.24
CA SER A 13 14.59 7.36 -6.48
C SER A 13 13.23 7.58 -7.16
N ALA A 14 13.17 8.36 -8.23
CA ALA A 14 11.91 8.72 -8.88
C ALA A 14 11.26 7.55 -9.63
N GLY A 15 12.06 6.62 -10.20
CA GLY A 15 11.57 5.51 -11.01
C GLY A 15 10.41 4.73 -10.38
N PRO A 16 10.56 4.21 -9.16
CA PRO A 16 9.49 3.48 -8.48
C PRO A 16 8.24 4.32 -8.19
N LEU A 17 8.36 5.65 -8.05
CA LEU A 17 7.20 6.54 -7.86
C LEU A 17 6.32 6.62 -9.11
N LEU A 18 6.91 6.49 -10.31
CA LEU A 18 6.20 6.57 -11.58
C LEU A 18 5.31 5.36 -11.87
N CYS A 19 5.48 4.25 -11.13
CA CYS A 19 4.66 3.05 -11.21
C CYS A 19 4.06 2.71 -9.85
N GLY A 20 4.86 2.17 -8.93
CA GLY A 20 4.41 1.76 -7.60
C GLY A 20 3.86 2.92 -6.78
N GLY A 21 4.51 4.08 -6.84
CA GLY A 21 4.07 5.27 -6.10
C GLY A 21 2.67 5.73 -6.54
N ILE A 22 2.45 5.92 -7.84
CA ILE A 22 1.14 6.37 -8.33
C ILE A 22 0.05 5.31 -8.09
N THR A 23 0.39 4.03 -8.17
CA THR A 23 -0.54 2.94 -7.91
C THR A 23 -1.11 2.98 -6.49
N VAL A 24 -0.29 3.31 -5.49
CA VAL A 24 -0.74 3.40 -4.09
C VAL A 24 -1.21 4.80 -3.70
N PHE A 25 -0.86 5.84 -4.45
CA PHE A 25 -1.29 7.21 -4.19
C PHE A 25 -2.68 7.52 -4.74
N ASP A 26 -3.02 7.01 -5.92
CA ASP A 26 -4.32 7.25 -6.56
C ASP A 26 -5.52 6.84 -5.66
N PRO A 27 -5.49 5.68 -4.97
CA PRO A 27 -6.54 5.33 -4.01
C PRO A 27 -6.71 6.33 -2.85
N ILE A 28 -5.62 6.97 -2.39
CA ILE A 28 -5.69 7.99 -1.33
C ILE A 28 -6.54 9.17 -1.81
N LEU A 29 -6.32 9.61 -3.05
CA LEU A 29 -7.09 10.69 -3.67
C LEU A 29 -8.52 10.23 -3.98
N LYS A 30 -8.68 9.07 -4.61
CA LYS A 30 -9.97 8.54 -5.07
C LYS A 30 -10.96 8.30 -3.93
N HIS A 31 -10.48 7.81 -2.78
CA HIS A 31 -11.29 7.58 -1.59
C HIS A 31 -11.29 8.77 -0.63
N GLN A 32 -10.74 9.92 -1.04
CA GLN A 32 -10.72 11.16 -0.26
C GLN A 32 -10.17 10.93 1.17
N ILE A 33 -9.11 10.15 1.27
CA ILE A 33 -8.50 9.81 2.56
C ILE A 33 -7.98 11.08 3.25
N GLN A 34 -8.34 11.22 4.50
CA GLN A 34 -7.95 12.34 5.36
C GLN A 34 -6.91 11.92 6.39
N ALA A 35 -6.21 12.89 6.96
CA ALA A 35 -5.16 12.66 7.97
C ALA A 35 -5.64 11.92 9.24
N ILE A 36 -6.95 12.02 9.55
CA ILE A 36 -7.56 11.36 10.71
C ILE A 36 -7.97 9.90 10.44
N HIS A 37 -7.87 9.44 9.19
CA HIS A 37 -8.30 8.09 8.83
C HIS A 37 -7.27 7.04 9.26
N HIS A 38 -7.78 5.86 9.60
CA HIS A 38 -6.98 4.67 9.87
C HIS A 38 -6.91 3.80 8.61
N VAL A 39 -5.72 3.61 8.09
CA VAL A 39 -5.47 2.86 6.86
C VAL A 39 -4.68 1.60 7.14
N GLY A 40 -5.18 0.46 6.66
CA GLY A 40 -4.45 -0.80 6.67
C GLY A 40 -3.73 -1.05 5.34
N VAL A 41 -2.47 -1.47 5.38
CA VAL A 41 -1.70 -1.89 4.21
C VAL A 41 -1.43 -3.38 4.29
N ILE A 42 -1.98 -4.15 3.36
CA ILE A 42 -1.88 -5.61 3.31
C ILE A 42 -0.81 -6.01 2.31
N GLY A 43 0.28 -6.60 2.83
CA GLY A 43 1.46 -6.96 2.04
C GLY A 43 2.47 -5.82 1.96
N ILE A 44 3.67 -6.06 2.54
CA ILE A 44 4.71 -5.04 2.59
C ILE A 44 5.88 -5.49 1.70
N GLY A 45 5.71 -5.26 0.43
CA GLY A 45 6.71 -5.38 -0.63
C GLY A 45 6.94 -4.04 -1.30
N GLY A 46 7.29 -4.03 -2.60
CA GLY A 46 7.56 -2.82 -3.37
C GLY A 46 6.45 -1.77 -3.35
N LEU A 47 5.17 -2.18 -3.40
CA LEU A 47 4.03 -1.27 -3.27
C LEU A 47 3.77 -0.87 -1.82
N GLY A 48 3.77 -1.86 -0.91
CA GLY A 48 3.37 -1.64 0.47
C GLY A 48 4.28 -0.69 1.24
N HIS A 49 5.61 -0.74 1.02
CA HIS A 49 6.53 0.18 1.70
C HIS A 49 6.34 1.64 1.23
N ILE A 50 6.08 1.85 -0.08
CA ILE A 50 5.76 3.19 -0.61
C ILE A 50 4.42 3.67 -0.03
N ALA A 51 3.41 2.79 0.05
CA ALA A 51 2.12 3.12 0.64
C ALA A 51 2.26 3.61 2.09
N ILE A 52 3.04 2.92 2.93
CA ILE A 52 3.29 3.33 4.32
C ILE A 52 3.92 4.73 4.36
N LYS A 53 4.97 4.99 3.58
CA LYS A 53 5.65 6.29 3.55
C LYS A 53 4.73 7.43 3.10
N LEU A 54 3.92 7.20 2.06
CA LEU A 54 2.97 8.18 1.56
C LEU A 54 1.85 8.47 2.57
N LEU A 55 1.26 7.43 3.16
CA LEU A 55 0.19 7.56 4.16
C LEU A 55 0.71 8.24 5.44
N LYS A 56 1.94 7.94 5.87
CA LYS A 56 2.55 8.62 7.03
C LYS A 56 2.73 10.10 6.78
N ALA A 57 3.25 10.46 5.61
CA ALA A 57 3.40 11.85 5.22
C ALA A 57 2.05 12.58 5.00
N TRP A 58 0.99 11.81 4.69
CA TRP A 58 -0.39 12.30 4.57
C TRP A 58 -1.01 12.59 5.94
N GLY A 59 -0.53 11.91 7.00
CA GLY A 59 -0.95 12.09 8.40
C GLY A 59 -1.87 10.98 8.93
N CYS A 60 -2.06 9.89 8.18
CA CYS A 60 -2.94 8.78 8.59
C CYS A 60 -2.34 7.96 9.75
N GLU A 61 -3.22 7.30 10.52
CA GLU A 61 -2.86 6.15 11.35
C GLU A 61 -2.70 4.92 10.47
N ILE A 62 -1.61 4.16 10.62
CA ILE A 62 -1.25 3.09 9.69
C ILE A 62 -1.06 1.76 10.42
N THR A 63 -1.79 0.74 9.96
CA THR A 63 -1.55 -0.66 10.33
C THR A 63 -0.94 -1.41 9.14
N ALA A 64 0.27 -1.93 9.30
CA ALA A 64 0.92 -2.80 8.33
C ALA A 64 0.60 -4.27 8.63
N PHE A 65 0.01 -4.97 7.65
CA PHE A 65 -0.21 -6.43 7.71
C PHE A 65 0.92 -7.14 6.99
N THR A 66 1.73 -7.88 7.72
CA THR A 66 2.88 -8.63 7.20
C THR A 66 2.84 -10.09 7.63
N SER A 67 3.35 -10.99 6.81
CA SER A 67 3.57 -12.40 7.18
C SER A 67 4.91 -12.63 7.88
N ASN A 68 5.79 -11.62 7.91
CA ASN A 68 7.10 -11.65 8.56
C ASN A 68 7.21 -10.56 9.62
N LEU A 69 7.11 -10.95 10.89
CA LEU A 69 7.21 -10.03 12.03
C LEU A 69 8.65 -9.59 12.34
N ASP A 70 9.68 -10.23 11.78
CA ASP A 70 11.07 -9.80 11.96
C ASP A 70 11.33 -8.41 11.38
N LYS A 71 10.49 -7.99 10.43
CA LYS A 71 10.51 -6.63 9.84
C LYS A 71 9.77 -5.57 10.67
N THR A 72 9.29 -5.88 11.88
CA THR A 72 8.46 -4.96 12.67
C THR A 72 9.12 -3.61 12.91
N ASP A 73 10.39 -3.59 13.32
CA ASP A 73 11.10 -2.34 13.60
C ASP A 73 11.35 -1.52 12.34
N GLU A 74 11.67 -2.19 11.24
CA GLU A 74 11.81 -1.58 9.92
C GLU A 74 10.49 -0.92 9.47
N LEU A 75 9.35 -1.62 9.60
CA LEU A 75 8.05 -1.10 9.24
C LEU A 75 7.62 0.11 10.08
N LYS A 76 7.93 0.08 11.38
CA LYS A 76 7.72 1.22 12.27
C LYS A 76 8.61 2.41 11.90
N ALA A 77 9.87 2.16 11.57
CA ALA A 77 10.78 3.21 11.10
C ALA A 77 10.31 3.84 9.78
N MET A 78 9.64 3.07 8.90
CA MET A 78 9.00 3.59 7.68
C MET A 78 7.76 4.44 7.96
N GLY A 79 7.14 4.31 9.14
CA GLY A 79 5.98 5.09 9.55
C GLY A 79 4.73 4.29 9.89
N ALA A 80 4.77 2.96 9.95
CA ALA A 80 3.66 2.17 10.45
C ALA A 80 3.50 2.38 11.96
N ASP A 81 2.28 2.74 12.39
CA ASP A 81 1.97 2.90 13.82
C ASP A 81 1.74 1.53 14.47
N HIS A 82 1.17 0.60 13.71
CA HIS A 82 0.90 -0.78 14.15
C HIS A 82 1.40 -1.79 13.12
N VAL A 83 1.88 -2.94 13.61
CA VAL A 83 2.27 -4.08 12.78
C VAL A 83 1.52 -5.32 13.24
N VAL A 84 0.87 -6.01 12.32
CA VAL A 84 0.01 -7.17 12.60
C VAL A 84 0.42 -8.35 11.73
N ASN A 85 0.46 -9.54 12.33
CA ASN A 85 0.69 -10.77 11.58
C ASN A 85 -0.52 -11.08 10.71
N SER A 86 -0.35 -11.01 9.39
CA SER A 86 -1.40 -11.33 8.40
C SER A 86 -1.81 -12.82 8.41
N ARG A 87 -1.05 -13.70 9.07
CA ARG A 87 -1.34 -15.13 9.22
C ARG A 87 -2.01 -15.47 10.55
N ASP A 88 -2.29 -14.48 11.40
CA ASP A 88 -2.99 -14.68 12.68
C ASP A 88 -4.44 -14.20 12.60
N PRO A 89 -5.41 -15.11 12.44
CA PRO A 89 -6.83 -14.74 12.37
C PRO A 89 -7.34 -14.07 13.66
N ALA A 90 -6.76 -14.42 14.82
CA ALA A 90 -7.16 -13.82 16.09
C ALA A 90 -6.71 -12.36 16.19
N ALA A 91 -5.52 -12.04 15.68
CA ALA A 91 -5.03 -10.67 15.60
C ALA A 91 -5.89 -9.85 14.63
N ILE A 92 -6.23 -10.39 13.45
CA ILE A 92 -7.10 -9.71 12.48
C ILE A 92 -8.48 -9.44 13.09
N LYS A 93 -9.08 -10.43 13.76
CA LYS A 93 -10.41 -10.31 14.39
C LYS A 93 -10.48 -9.19 15.44
N LYS A 94 -9.40 -8.90 16.17
CA LYS A 94 -9.32 -7.81 17.16
C LYS A 94 -9.42 -6.42 16.52
N LEU A 95 -9.21 -6.31 15.22
CA LEU A 95 -9.25 -5.05 14.47
C LEU A 95 -10.63 -4.73 13.88
N ARG A 96 -11.66 -5.46 14.29
CA ARG A 96 -13.03 -5.28 13.77
C ARG A 96 -13.47 -3.82 13.82
N GLY A 97 -13.96 -3.31 12.68
CA GLY A 97 -14.54 -1.98 12.58
C GLY A 97 -13.56 -0.81 12.66
N LYS A 98 -12.26 -1.02 12.41
CA LYS A 98 -11.23 0.00 12.61
C LYS A 98 -10.83 0.79 11.37
N PHE A 99 -10.87 0.19 10.17
CA PHE A 99 -10.23 0.78 9.00
C PHE A 99 -11.21 1.52 8.10
N ASP A 100 -10.85 2.73 7.71
CA ASP A 100 -11.53 3.50 6.67
C ASP A 100 -11.12 3.00 5.27
N LEU A 101 -9.86 2.58 5.11
CA LEU A 101 -9.32 2.02 3.89
C LEU A 101 -8.38 0.84 4.18
N LEU A 102 -8.50 -0.23 3.42
CA LEU A 102 -7.50 -1.28 3.31
C LEU A 102 -6.92 -1.28 1.90
N LEU A 103 -5.62 -1.08 1.78
CA LEU A 103 -4.87 -1.22 0.52
C LEU A 103 -4.28 -2.63 0.44
N SER A 104 -4.73 -3.43 -0.50
CA SER A 104 -4.21 -4.78 -0.71
C SER A 104 -3.22 -4.80 -1.87
N THR A 105 -1.97 -5.11 -1.57
CA THR A 105 -0.88 -5.20 -2.55
C THR A 105 -0.42 -6.63 -2.80
N VAL A 106 -1.13 -7.63 -2.23
CA VAL A 106 -0.76 -9.04 -2.33
C VAL A 106 -1.36 -9.73 -3.54
N ASN A 107 -0.65 -10.74 -4.05
CA ASN A 107 -1.09 -11.60 -5.14
C ASN A 107 -1.53 -13.00 -4.64
N VAL A 108 -1.80 -13.12 -3.34
CA VAL A 108 -2.22 -14.37 -2.71
C VAL A 108 -3.66 -14.27 -2.23
N THR A 109 -4.32 -15.41 -2.16
CA THR A 109 -5.67 -15.51 -1.61
C THR A 109 -5.64 -15.32 -0.09
N LEU A 110 -6.53 -14.47 0.42
CA LEU A 110 -6.72 -14.20 1.83
C LEU A 110 -8.16 -14.47 2.25
N ASP A 111 -8.40 -14.56 3.56
CA ASP A 111 -9.76 -14.54 4.10
C ASP A 111 -10.35 -13.12 4.03
N TRP A 112 -10.90 -12.80 2.85
CA TRP A 112 -11.48 -11.48 2.59
C TRP A 112 -12.67 -11.15 3.50
N GLN A 113 -13.38 -12.15 3.99
CA GLN A 113 -14.46 -11.94 4.96
C GLN A 113 -13.90 -11.40 6.29
N ALA A 114 -12.78 -11.96 6.76
CA ALA A 114 -12.12 -11.48 7.96
C ALA A 114 -11.62 -10.04 7.78
N TYR A 115 -11.00 -9.71 6.64
CA TYR A 115 -10.55 -8.34 6.35
C TYR A 115 -11.72 -7.36 6.19
N LEU A 116 -12.80 -7.72 5.50
CA LEU A 116 -14.01 -6.89 5.41
C LEU A 116 -14.62 -6.60 6.79
N ALA A 117 -14.52 -7.55 7.74
CA ALA A 117 -15.00 -7.33 9.10
C ALA A 117 -14.18 -6.26 9.84
N THR A 118 -12.93 -5.99 9.43
CA THR A 118 -12.09 -4.95 10.04
C THR A 118 -12.40 -3.53 9.56
N LEU A 119 -13.14 -3.38 8.45
CA LEU A 119 -13.56 -2.08 7.96
C LEU A 119 -14.56 -1.41 8.90
N ALA A 120 -14.37 -0.12 9.11
CA ALA A 120 -15.36 0.79 9.68
C ALA A 120 -16.61 0.91 8.77
N PRO A 121 -17.72 1.48 9.24
CA PRO A 121 -18.82 1.86 8.35
C PRO A 121 -18.34 2.75 7.21
N ASN A 122 -18.84 2.49 5.99
CA ASN A 122 -18.39 3.11 4.71
C ASN A 122 -16.94 2.82 4.31
N GLY A 123 -16.23 1.98 5.05
CA GLY A 123 -14.85 1.61 4.75
C GLY A 123 -14.72 0.81 3.45
N THR A 124 -13.54 0.87 2.85
CA THR A 124 -13.26 0.27 1.54
C THR A 124 -12.05 -0.65 1.58
N VAL A 125 -12.15 -1.82 0.96
CA VAL A 125 -10.98 -2.60 0.51
C VAL A 125 -10.65 -2.18 -0.92
N HIS A 126 -9.43 -1.72 -1.16
CA HIS A 126 -8.95 -1.37 -2.49
C HIS A 126 -7.85 -2.33 -2.94
N MET A 127 -8.12 -3.04 -4.04
CA MET A 127 -7.24 -4.04 -4.61
C MET A 127 -6.22 -3.38 -5.55
N LEU A 128 -4.95 -3.62 -5.29
CA LEU A 128 -3.80 -3.22 -6.12
C LEU A 128 -2.99 -4.45 -6.55
N GLY A 129 -2.94 -5.48 -5.71
CA GLY A 129 -2.44 -6.80 -6.08
C GLY A 129 -3.49 -7.58 -6.87
N LEU A 130 -3.05 -8.62 -7.57
CA LEU A 130 -3.89 -9.44 -8.43
C LEU A 130 -3.87 -10.90 -7.95
N PRO A 131 -4.68 -11.28 -6.94
CA PRO A 131 -4.89 -12.68 -6.58
C PRO A 131 -5.46 -13.45 -7.77
N LEU A 132 -4.96 -14.65 -8.03
CA LEU A 132 -5.44 -15.47 -9.15
C LEU A 132 -6.81 -16.10 -8.87
N GLU A 133 -7.10 -16.37 -7.60
CA GLU A 133 -8.36 -16.98 -7.19
C GLU A 133 -9.45 -15.91 -6.97
N PRO A 134 -10.72 -16.21 -7.32
CA PRO A 134 -11.84 -15.32 -7.07
C PRO A 134 -11.98 -14.96 -5.58
N MET A 135 -12.31 -13.72 -5.28
CA MET A 135 -12.61 -13.27 -3.92
C MET A 135 -13.96 -13.80 -3.45
N GLN A 136 -13.99 -14.51 -2.31
CA GLN A 136 -15.21 -14.98 -1.68
C GLN A 136 -15.75 -13.90 -0.73
N ILE A 137 -16.83 -13.23 -1.13
CA ILE A 137 -17.44 -12.12 -0.38
C ILE A 137 -18.95 -12.32 -0.30
N SER A 138 -19.51 -12.31 0.92
CA SER A 138 -20.97 -12.33 1.10
C SER A 138 -21.55 -10.91 0.94
N ALA A 139 -22.70 -10.80 0.29
CA ALA A 139 -23.40 -9.51 0.17
C ALA A 139 -23.73 -8.89 1.54
N GLY A 140 -24.07 -9.72 2.54
CA GLY A 140 -24.35 -9.27 3.90
C GLY A 140 -23.16 -8.54 4.55
N SER A 141 -21.92 -8.93 4.21
CA SER A 141 -20.69 -8.25 4.73
C SER A 141 -20.54 -6.84 4.17
N LEU A 142 -21.05 -6.56 3.00
CA LEU A 142 -21.05 -5.25 2.38
C LEU A 142 -22.21 -4.39 2.91
N ILE A 143 -23.42 -4.96 2.89
CA ILE A 143 -24.65 -4.25 3.33
C ILE A 143 -24.54 -3.82 4.79
N GLY A 144 -24.02 -4.71 5.67
CA GLY A 144 -23.92 -4.49 7.12
C GLY A 144 -22.91 -3.42 7.54
N GLY A 145 -22.79 -2.33 6.80
CA GLY A 145 -21.91 -1.20 7.13
C GLY A 145 -21.60 -0.34 5.91
N ALA A 146 -22.37 -0.52 4.81
CA ALA A 146 -22.18 0.20 3.54
C ALA A 146 -20.73 0.11 3.03
N LYS A 147 -20.11 -1.07 3.19
CA LYS A 147 -18.70 -1.31 2.84
C LYS A 147 -18.53 -1.52 1.34
N SER A 148 -17.34 -1.23 0.84
CA SER A 148 -17.02 -1.34 -0.58
C SER A 148 -15.79 -2.22 -0.83
N VAL A 149 -15.77 -2.84 -2.01
CA VAL A 149 -14.57 -3.46 -2.58
C VAL A 149 -14.35 -2.83 -3.94
N THR A 150 -13.16 -2.32 -4.15
CA THR A 150 -12.80 -1.58 -5.37
C THR A 150 -11.40 -2.00 -5.84
N GLY A 151 -10.96 -1.46 -6.96
CA GLY A 151 -9.61 -1.67 -7.45
C GLY A 151 -9.24 -0.64 -8.51
N SER A 152 -7.95 -0.50 -8.75
CA SER A 152 -7.42 0.30 -9.85
C SER A 152 -6.06 -0.26 -10.32
N PRO A 153 -5.73 -0.15 -11.62
CA PRO A 153 -4.43 -0.60 -12.11
C PRO A 153 -3.31 0.37 -11.76
N THR A 154 -3.57 1.66 -11.87
CA THR A 154 -2.64 2.77 -11.63
C THR A 154 -3.44 4.07 -11.55
N GLY A 155 -2.76 5.22 -11.53
CA GLY A 155 -3.42 6.53 -11.51
C GLY A 155 -3.26 7.33 -12.81
N SER A 156 -3.94 8.49 -12.89
CA SER A 156 -3.88 9.38 -14.02
C SER A 156 -2.57 10.19 -14.08
N PRO A 157 -2.19 10.76 -15.26
CA PRO A 157 -1.07 11.71 -15.34
C PRO A 157 -1.22 12.93 -14.42
N ALA A 158 -2.45 13.35 -14.15
CA ALA A 158 -2.72 14.45 -13.22
C ALA A 158 -2.42 14.04 -11.77
N ALA A 159 -2.86 12.86 -11.35
CA ALA A 159 -2.54 12.30 -10.04
C ALA A 159 -1.03 12.05 -9.88
N LEU A 160 -0.35 11.59 -10.94
CA LEU A 160 1.10 11.42 -10.93
C LEU A 160 1.85 12.73 -10.71
N ARG A 161 1.45 13.84 -11.36
CA ARG A 161 2.03 15.16 -11.08
C ARG A 161 1.81 15.60 -9.63
N GLN A 162 0.64 15.28 -9.05
CA GLN A 162 0.38 15.57 -7.63
C GLN A 162 1.27 14.74 -6.73
N LEU A 163 1.40 13.42 -7.00
CA LEU A 163 2.31 12.55 -6.27
C LEU A 163 3.75 13.08 -6.27
N LEU A 164 4.31 13.40 -7.44
CA LEU A 164 5.71 13.85 -7.55
C LEU A 164 5.93 15.16 -6.76
N LYS A 165 5.00 16.12 -6.84
CA LYS A 165 5.06 17.35 -6.04
C LYS A 165 4.94 17.05 -4.53
N PHE A 166 4.07 16.11 -4.16
CA PHE A 166 3.92 15.70 -2.76
C PHE A 166 5.18 15.01 -2.24
N ALA A 167 5.74 14.09 -3.02
CA ALA A 167 6.95 13.35 -2.66
C ALA A 167 8.15 14.30 -2.48
N ALA A 168 8.36 15.23 -3.43
CA ALA A 168 9.41 16.26 -3.32
C ALA A 168 9.23 17.11 -2.05
N ARG A 169 8.04 17.69 -1.86
CA ARG A 169 7.71 18.55 -0.70
C ARG A 169 7.88 17.86 0.65
N LYS A 170 7.69 16.54 0.71
CA LYS A 170 7.71 15.73 1.94
C LYS A 170 8.96 14.86 2.06
N ASN A 171 9.93 15.01 1.15
CA ASN A 171 11.14 14.19 1.08
C ASN A 171 10.86 12.68 1.11
N ILE A 172 9.86 12.24 0.33
CA ILE A 172 9.48 10.84 0.25
C ILE A 172 10.28 10.17 -0.86
N ALA A 173 11.16 9.25 -0.48
CA ALA A 173 11.89 8.39 -1.39
C ALA A 173 11.54 6.93 -1.13
N PRO A 174 11.28 6.12 -2.18
CA PRO A 174 11.22 4.66 -2.05
C PRO A 174 12.54 4.10 -1.54
N GLN A 175 12.49 2.94 -0.90
CA GLN A 175 13.71 2.16 -0.69
C GLN A 175 14.12 1.54 -2.01
N ILE A 176 15.38 1.74 -2.39
CA ILE A 176 15.93 1.26 -3.65
C ILE A 176 17.29 0.59 -3.42
N GLU A 177 17.59 -0.39 -4.25
CA GLU A 177 18.93 -0.91 -4.45
C GLU A 177 19.38 -0.54 -5.86
N LEU A 178 20.57 0.06 -6.00
CA LEU A 178 21.10 0.47 -7.29
C LEU A 178 22.02 -0.61 -7.84
N PHE A 179 21.79 -0.99 -9.09
CA PHE A 179 22.63 -1.91 -9.84
C PHE A 179 23.06 -1.27 -11.15
N PRO A 180 24.32 -1.46 -11.59
CA PRO A 180 24.69 -1.08 -12.94
C PRO A 180 23.89 -1.91 -13.95
N MET A 181 23.62 -1.36 -15.14
CA MET A 181 22.84 -2.05 -16.17
C MET A 181 23.47 -3.38 -16.60
N SER A 182 24.79 -3.51 -16.51
CA SER A 182 25.51 -4.78 -16.76
C SER A 182 25.06 -5.92 -15.85
N ASP A 183 24.57 -5.58 -14.65
CA ASP A 183 24.26 -6.53 -13.58
C ASP A 183 22.74 -6.75 -13.43
N ILE A 184 21.97 -6.48 -14.48
CA ILE A 184 20.50 -6.58 -14.46
C ILE A 184 20.01 -7.98 -14.04
N ASN A 185 20.70 -9.04 -14.45
CA ASN A 185 20.34 -10.41 -14.05
C ASN A 185 20.49 -10.64 -12.54
N THR A 186 21.55 -10.08 -11.95
CA THR A 186 21.77 -10.12 -10.49
C THR A 186 20.67 -9.36 -9.76
N ALA A 187 20.22 -8.20 -10.28
CA ALA A 187 19.10 -7.45 -9.72
C ALA A 187 17.78 -8.25 -9.78
N ILE A 188 17.53 -8.95 -10.89
CA ILE A 188 16.36 -9.81 -11.06
C ILE A 188 16.41 -11.01 -10.08
N GLU A 189 17.55 -11.66 -9.95
CA GLU A 189 17.74 -12.76 -8.99
C GLU A 189 17.53 -12.31 -7.55
N ARG A 190 18.02 -11.11 -7.20
CA ARG A 190 17.80 -10.49 -5.89
C ARG A 190 16.32 -10.30 -5.59
N LEU A 191 15.57 -9.76 -6.57
CA LEU A 191 14.12 -9.57 -6.47
C LEU A 191 13.40 -10.92 -6.28
N HIS A 192 13.74 -11.95 -7.08
CA HIS A 192 13.13 -13.28 -6.99
C HIS A 192 13.43 -13.98 -5.67
N SER A 193 14.59 -13.72 -5.06
CA SER A 193 14.95 -14.30 -3.75
C SER A 193 14.13 -13.77 -2.58
N GLY A 194 13.33 -12.72 -2.77
CA GLY A 194 12.57 -12.05 -1.72
C GLY A 194 13.43 -11.31 -0.69
N LYS A 195 14.71 -11.06 -1.02
CA LYS A 195 15.67 -10.33 -0.18
C LYS A 195 15.79 -8.85 -0.56
N ALA A 196 15.04 -8.44 -1.58
CA ALA A 196 14.95 -7.04 -1.98
C ALA A 196 13.95 -6.29 -1.11
#